data_029fe97a03a31a567b49be6b61804384
#
_entry.id   029fe97a03a31a567b49be6b61804384
#
_cell.length_a   1.000
_cell.length_b   1.000
_cell.length_c   1.000
_cell.angle_alpha   90.00
_cell.angle_beta   90.00
_cell.angle_gamma   90.00
#
_symmetry.space_group_name_H-M   'P 1'
#
loop_
_entity.id
_entity.type
_entity.pdbx_description
1 polymer ?
#
loop_
_entity_poly.entity_id
_entity_poly.type
_entity_poly.pdbx_seq_one_letter_code
_entity_poly.pdbx_strand_id
1 'polypeptide(L)'
;VIPKDVFASAIEVNLGARWVPTKTYEEFINHIFNTRSSVSYSTSTDEFSVKANKTVEITNKYAVKNKDGDVLKDGLDLLDDAMHNKTTVLRKKVSSKPDRYEVMLDETATAKEKQDEIKELFKDWIWKSEQRREELGRLYNDLYNTDVKRKHDGSKLTFEGLNNIELAPHQKDAI
;
A
#
# COMPACT_ATOMS: atom_id res chain seq x y z
N VAL A 1 -19.20 23.55 -3.05
CA VAL A 1 -19.05 23.16 -1.62
C VAL A 1 -17.73 22.44 -1.51
N ILE A 2 -16.83 22.94 -0.66
CA ILE A 2 -15.53 22.31 -0.40
C ILE A 2 -15.78 21.16 0.59
N PRO A 3 -15.36 19.92 0.28
CA PRO A 3 -15.49 18.81 1.23
C PRO A 3 -14.66 19.07 2.49
N LYS A 4 -15.10 18.48 3.61
CA LYS A 4 -14.28 18.48 4.83
C LYS A 4 -13.09 17.56 4.64
N ASP A 5 -11.92 17.97 5.09
CA ASP A 5 -10.72 17.17 5.03
C ASP A 5 -10.89 15.83 5.75
N VAL A 6 -10.37 14.78 5.12
CA VAL A 6 -10.25 13.45 5.74
C VAL A 6 -9.05 13.48 6.66
N PHE A 7 -9.25 13.10 7.93
CA PHE A 7 -8.15 13.01 8.90
C PHE A 7 -7.17 11.89 8.52
N ALA A 8 -5.90 12.11 8.78
CA ALA A 8 -4.85 11.13 8.52
C ALA A 8 -5.15 9.74 9.13
N SER A 9 -5.78 9.70 10.30
CA SER A 9 -6.19 8.45 10.97
C SER A 9 -7.27 7.64 10.21
N ALA A 10 -7.98 8.28 9.28
CA ALA A 10 -9.00 7.65 8.45
C ALA A 10 -8.48 7.32 7.03
N ILE A 11 -7.23 7.68 6.72
CA ILE A 11 -6.58 7.40 5.44
C ILE A 11 -5.83 6.08 5.56
N GLU A 12 -6.28 5.06 4.84
CA GLU A 12 -5.56 3.81 4.74
C GLU A 12 -4.45 3.93 3.67
N VAL A 13 -3.23 3.62 4.07
CA VAL A 13 -2.06 3.67 3.19
C VAL A 13 -1.36 2.31 3.18
N ASN A 14 -1.26 1.74 2.01
CA ASN A 14 -0.51 0.50 1.79
C ASN A 14 0.86 0.80 1.17
N LEU A 15 1.83 -0.04 1.49
CA LEU A 15 3.15 0.01 0.86
C LEU A 15 3.00 -0.17 -0.66
N GLY A 16 3.55 0.76 -1.44
CA GLY A 16 3.38 0.79 -2.89
C GLY A 16 2.21 1.62 -3.41
N ALA A 17 1.50 2.36 -2.55
CA ALA A 17 0.48 3.32 -2.98
C ALA A 17 1.12 4.41 -3.87
N ARG A 18 0.55 4.62 -5.06
CA ARG A 18 1.13 5.51 -6.10
C ARG A 18 1.10 6.97 -5.74
N TRP A 19 0.15 7.38 -4.92
CA TRP A 19 0.00 8.76 -4.52
C TRP A 19 1.02 9.21 -3.46
N VAL A 20 1.64 8.24 -2.76
CA VAL A 20 2.69 8.51 -1.78
C VAL A 20 3.99 8.88 -2.51
N PRO A 21 4.62 10.01 -2.17
CA PRO A 21 5.85 10.44 -2.80
C PRO A 21 7.00 9.41 -2.65
N THR A 22 7.82 9.24 -3.68
CA THR A 22 8.98 8.33 -3.65
C THR A 22 9.94 8.64 -2.50
N LYS A 23 10.10 9.92 -2.16
CA LYS A 23 10.88 10.37 -1.01
C LYS A 23 10.42 9.76 0.32
N THR A 24 9.11 9.63 0.50
CA THR A 24 8.54 8.98 1.71
C THR A 24 8.95 7.51 1.79
N TYR A 25 8.97 6.81 0.67
CA TYR A 25 9.47 5.43 0.62
C TYR A 25 10.97 5.34 0.89
N GLU A 26 11.77 6.28 0.37
CA GLU A 26 13.19 6.35 0.68
C GLU A 26 13.44 6.53 2.19
N GLU A 27 12.72 7.43 2.83
CA GLU A 27 12.80 7.66 4.27
C GLU A 27 12.44 6.40 5.08
N PHE A 28 11.40 5.69 4.67
CA PHE A 28 11.00 4.43 5.29
C PHE A 28 12.07 3.35 5.14
N ILE A 29 12.60 3.14 3.93
CA ILE A 29 13.65 2.15 3.64
C ILE A 29 14.90 2.49 4.44
N ASN A 30 15.30 3.76 4.47
CA ASN A 30 16.44 4.22 5.23
C ASN A 30 16.26 3.95 6.73
N HIS A 31 15.04 4.12 7.23
CA HIS A 31 14.72 3.90 8.64
C HIS A 31 14.79 2.43 9.04
N ILE A 32 14.13 1.52 8.29
CA ILE A 32 14.05 0.11 8.69
C ILE A 32 15.31 -0.69 8.39
N PHE A 33 16.04 -0.34 7.32
CA PHE A 33 17.23 -1.06 6.87
C PHE A 33 18.55 -0.38 7.24
N ASN A 34 18.49 0.76 7.92
CA ASN A 34 19.68 1.55 8.28
C ASN A 34 20.61 1.78 7.07
N THR A 35 20.07 2.23 5.95
CA THR A 35 20.76 2.37 4.67
C THR A 35 20.46 3.72 4.02
N ARG A 36 21.11 3.98 2.91
CA ARG A 36 20.71 5.04 1.96
C ARG A 36 20.09 4.37 0.76
N SER A 37 18.88 4.79 0.42
CA SER A 37 18.13 4.28 -0.71
C SER A 37 17.76 5.38 -1.69
N SER A 38 17.42 4.96 -2.89
CA SER A 38 16.80 5.78 -3.93
C SER A 38 15.61 5.04 -4.49
N VAL A 39 14.48 5.72 -4.53
CA VAL A 39 13.23 5.18 -5.06
C VAL A 39 12.79 6.05 -6.24
N SER A 40 12.56 5.43 -7.36
CA SER A 40 12.01 6.08 -8.54
C SER A 40 10.70 5.41 -8.96
N TYR A 41 9.83 6.16 -9.62
CA TYR A 41 8.58 5.66 -10.18
C TYR A 41 8.55 5.96 -11.68
N SER A 42 8.28 4.94 -12.49
CA SER A 42 8.14 5.06 -13.93
C SER A 42 6.66 5.09 -14.31
N THR A 43 6.21 6.20 -14.88
CA THR A 43 4.83 6.34 -15.37
C THR A 43 4.55 5.51 -16.61
N SER A 44 5.58 5.14 -17.37
CA SER A 44 5.44 4.34 -18.60
C SER A 44 5.21 2.86 -18.31
N THR A 45 5.85 2.32 -17.27
CA THR A 45 5.71 0.91 -16.85
C THR A 45 4.79 0.75 -15.65
N ASP A 46 4.43 1.86 -15.00
CA ASP A 46 3.65 1.89 -13.77
C ASP A 46 4.30 1.11 -12.62
N GLU A 47 5.61 1.20 -12.52
CA GLU A 47 6.40 0.44 -11.56
C GLU A 47 7.35 1.34 -10.75
N PHE A 48 7.53 0.96 -9.48
CA PHE A 48 8.58 1.49 -8.64
C PHE A 48 9.91 0.77 -8.90
N SER A 49 11.00 1.47 -8.72
CA SER A 49 12.35 0.89 -8.73
C SER A 49 13.07 1.32 -7.46
N VAL A 50 13.53 0.36 -6.69
CA VAL A 50 14.22 0.57 -5.42
C VAL A 50 15.68 0.19 -5.54
N LYS A 51 16.58 1.08 -5.13
CA LYS A 51 18.02 0.82 -5.04
C LYS A 51 18.50 1.23 -3.67
N ALA A 52 19.28 0.39 -3.02
CA ALA A 52 19.88 0.67 -1.73
C ALA A 52 21.22 -0.05 -1.56
N ASN A 53 22.05 0.50 -0.68
CA ASN A 53 23.26 -0.20 -0.24
C ASN A 53 22.85 -1.33 0.71
N LYS A 54 23.37 -2.53 0.48
CA LYS A 54 23.08 -3.70 1.33
C LYS A 54 23.69 -3.53 2.71
N THR A 55 22.85 -3.72 3.73
CA THR A 55 23.21 -3.65 5.14
C THR A 55 22.93 -4.97 5.84
N VAL A 56 23.36 -5.09 7.10
CA VAL A 56 23.11 -6.29 7.92
C VAL A 56 21.61 -6.52 8.10
N GLU A 57 20.83 -5.45 8.24
CA GLU A 57 19.37 -5.51 8.36
C GLU A 57 18.75 -6.13 7.10
N ILE A 58 19.20 -5.72 5.92
CA ILE A 58 18.71 -6.24 4.63
C ILE A 58 19.06 -7.72 4.48
N THR A 59 20.32 -8.08 4.76
CA THR A 59 20.87 -9.41 4.45
C THR A 59 20.64 -10.45 5.56
N ASN A 60 20.37 -10.02 6.79
CA ASN A 60 20.22 -10.93 7.93
C ASN A 60 18.85 -10.81 8.61
N LYS A 61 18.45 -9.59 9.01
CA LYS A 61 17.24 -9.40 9.81
C LYS A 61 15.97 -9.69 9.00
N TYR A 62 15.90 -9.18 7.79
CA TYR A 62 14.73 -9.31 6.93
C TYR A 62 14.90 -10.31 5.79
N ALA A 63 16.05 -10.94 5.68
CA ALA A 63 16.31 -11.93 4.63
C ALA A 63 15.71 -13.30 4.97
N VAL A 64 15.34 -14.03 3.93
CA VAL A 64 14.98 -15.44 4.00
C VAL A 64 16.18 -16.27 3.59
N LYS A 65 16.56 -17.23 4.41
CA LYS A 65 17.72 -18.08 4.22
C LYS A 65 17.30 -19.55 4.10
N ASN A 66 18.09 -20.32 3.36
CA ASN A 66 17.96 -21.77 3.35
C ASN A 66 18.56 -22.40 4.64
N LYS A 67 18.48 -23.72 4.75
CA LYS A 67 19.04 -24.49 5.89
C LYS A 67 20.56 -24.39 6.01
N ASP A 68 21.23 -24.08 4.92
CA ASP A 68 22.69 -23.92 4.85
C ASP A 68 23.13 -22.48 5.18
N GLY A 69 22.19 -21.57 5.39
CA GLY A 69 22.45 -20.18 5.74
C GLY A 69 22.58 -19.24 4.55
N ASP A 70 22.39 -19.72 3.32
CA ASP A 70 22.42 -18.88 2.12
C ASP A 70 21.19 -18.01 2.01
N VAL A 71 21.36 -16.75 1.62
CA VAL A 71 20.28 -15.81 1.40
C VAL A 71 19.54 -16.13 0.11
N LEU A 72 18.29 -16.52 0.23
CA LEU A 72 17.40 -16.80 -0.91
C LEU A 72 16.69 -15.54 -1.42
N LYS A 73 16.26 -14.71 -0.49
CA LYS A 73 15.66 -13.38 -0.73
C LYS A 73 16.12 -12.45 0.38
N ASP A 74 16.62 -11.30 0.04
CA ASP A 74 16.96 -10.28 1.06
C ASP A 74 15.76 -9.37 1.38
N GLY A 75 15.92 -8.54 2.41
CA GLY A 75 14.84 -7.66 2.87
C GLY A 75 14.43 -6.62 1.83
N LEU A 76 15.35 -6.18 0.99
CA LEU A 76 15.06 -5.22 -0.07
C LEU A 76 14.22 -5.85 -1.18
N ASP A 77 14.53 -7.10 -1.55
CA ASP A 77 13.75 -7.86 -2.53
C ASP A 77 12.32 -8.13 -2.02
N LEU A 78 12.15 -8.42 -0.71
CA LEU A 78 10.84 -8.60 -0.10
C LEU A 78 10.03 -7.31 -0.09
N LEU A 79 10.68 -6.19 0.18
CA LEU A 79 10.05 -4.87 0.14
C LEU A 79 9.65 -4.49 -1.29
N ASP A 80 10.52 -4.74 -2.26
CA ASP A 80 10.24 -4.48 -3.67
C ASP A 80 9.03 -5.30 -4.16
N ASP A 81 8.97 -6.59 -3.85
CA ASP A 81 7.82 -7.44 -4.13
C ASP A 81 6.54 -6.88 -3.46
N ALA A 82 6.64 -6.39 -2.21
CA ALA A 82 5.51 -5.79 -1.50
C ALA A 82 5.03 -4.51 -2.14
N MET A 83 5.92 -3.63 -2.59
CA MET A 83 5.57 -2.39 -3.30
C MET A 83 4.86 -2.66 -4.63
N HIS A 84 5.13 -3.80 -5.25
CA HIS A 84 4.46 -4.25 -6.48
C HIS A 84 3.23 -5.13 -6.21
N ASN A 85 2.81 -5.24 -4.95
CA ASN A 85 1.71 -6.11 -4.52
C ASN A 85 1.89 -7.59 -4.94
N LYS A 86 3.14 -8.03 -4.98
CA LYS A 86 3.51 -9.42 -5.30
C LYS A 86 3.76 -10.19 -4.01
N THR A 87 3.21 -11.40 -3.93
CA THR A 87 3.57 -12.35 -2.86
C THR A 87 4.83 -13.09 -3.27
N THR A 88 5.85 -13.04 -2.41
CA THR A 88 7.11 -13.74 -2.66
C THR A 88 6.91 -15.25 -2.57
N VAL A 89 7.24 -15.97 -3.65
CA VAL A 89 7.23 -17.44 -3.70
C VAL A 89 8.62 -17.93 -4.06
N LEU A 90 9.22 -18.73 -3.17
CA LEU A 90 10.54 -19.31 -3.36
C LEU A 90 10.44 -20.70 -4.00
N ARG A 91 11.28 -20.94 -4.99
CA ARG A 91 11.30 -22.19 -5.75
C ARG A 91 12.72 -22.71 -5.88
N LYS A 92 12.87 -24.02 -5.80
CA LYS A 92 14.13 -24.72 -6.09
C LYS A 92 14.01 -25.57 -7.34
N LYS A 93 15.11 -25.71 -8.05
CA LYS A 93 15.20 -26.60 -9.21
C LYS A 93 15.24 -28.05 -8.75
N VAL A 94 14.49 -28.91 -9.40
CA VAL A 94 14.53 -30.36 -9.12
C VAL A 94 15.74 -30.99 -9.83
N SER A 95 16.63 -31.57 -9.08
CA SER A 95 17.92 -32.12 -9.60
C SER A 95 17.75 -33.16 -10.72
N SER A 96 16.65 -33.93 -10.68
CA SER A 96 16.36 -34.99 -11.66
C SER A 96 15.65 -34.53 -12.94
N LYS A 97 15.15 -33.27 -12.99
CA LYS A 97 14.40 -32.72 -14.12
C LYS A 97 14.77 -31.25 -14.31
N PRO A 98 15.61 -30.91 -15.33
CA PRO A 98 16.18 -29.58 -15.49
C PRO A 98 15.14 -28.45 -15.68
N ASP A 99 13.94 -28.74 -16.15
CA ASP A 99 12.90 -27.76 -16.40
C ASP A 99 11.79 -27.74 -15.32
N ARG A 100 11.96 -28.50 -14.23
CA ARG A 100 10.98 -28.56 -13.14
C ARG A 100 11.45 -27.83 -11.91
N TYR A 101 10.58 -26.99 -11.38
CA TYR A 101 10.77 -26.24 -10.12
C TYR A 101 9.72 -26.68 -9.10
N GLU A 102 10.13 -26.79 -7.86
CA GLU A 102 9.24 -27.06 -6.73
C GLU A 102 9.22 -25.86 -5.78
N VAL A 103 8.05 -25.57 -5.21
CA VAL A 103 7.90 -24.50 -4.22
C VAL A 103 8.54 -24.95 -2.91
N MET A 104 9.37 -24.09 -2.35
CA MET A 104 9.96 -24.24 -1.01
C MET A 104 8.93 -23.69 0.00
N LEU A 105 8.12 -24.58 0.59
CA LEU A 105 6.95 -24.19 1.39
C LEU A 105 7.33 -23.43 2.65
N ASP A 106 8.32 -23.92 3.42
CA ASP A 106 8.74 -23.32 4.69
C ASP A 106 9.38 -21.95 4.45
N GLU A 107 10.26 -21.84 3.47
CA GLU A 107 10.94 -20.60 3.12
C GLU A 107 9.97 -19.59 2.50
N THR A 108 8.97 -20.06 1.73
CA THR A 108 7.91 -19.20 1.21
C THR A 108 7.00 -18.67 2.32
N ALA A 109 6.65 -19.50 3.31
CA ALA A 109 5.89 -19.06 4.48
C ALA A 109 6.67 -17.99 5.28
N THR A 110 7.96 -18.23 5.52
CA THR A 110 8.85 -17.27 6.18
C THR A 110 8.96 -15.96 5.41
N ALA A 111 9.06 -16.03 4.07
CA ALA A 111 9.09 -14.85 3.21
C ALA A 111 7.81 -14.03 3.35
N LYS A 112 6.66 -14.69 3.38
CA LYS A 112 5.36 -14.03 3.56
C LYS A 112 5.26 -13.35 4.92
N GLU A 113 5.65 -14.02 6.00
CA GLU A 113 5.64 -13.44 7.36
C GLU A 113 6.50 -12.18 7.43
N LYS A 114 7.71 -12.22 6.90
CA LYS A 114 8.61 -11.06 6.86
C LYS A 114 8.09 -9.95 5.95
N GLN A 115 7.49 -10.28 4.83
CA GLN A 115 6.86 -9.32 3.94
C GLN A 115 5.68 -8.62 4.61
N ASP A 116 4.84 -9.36 5.33
CA ASP A 116 3.72 -8.81 6.09
C ASP A 116 4.22 -7.95 7.27
N GLU A 117 5.31 -8.35 7.94
CA GLU A 117 5.98 -7.52 8.96
C GLU A 117 6.42 -6.16 8.39
N ILE A 118 7.06 -6.15 7.23
CA ILE A 118 7.50 -4.91 6.57
C ILE A 118 6.29 -4.01 6.23
N LYS A 119 5.19 -4.59 5.76
CA LYS A 119 3.96 -3.85 5.46
C LYS A 119 3.34 -3.21 6.70
N GLU A 120 3.27 -3.95 7.80
CA GLU A 120 2.76 -3.42 9.08
C GLU A 120 3.67 -2.33 9.65
N LEU A 121 4.99 -2.52 9.58
CA LEU A 121 5.95 -1.48 9.98
C LEU A 121 5.77 -0.19 9.18
N PHE A 122 5.44 -0.28 7.89
CA PHE A 122 5.15 0.89 7.06
C PHE A 122 3.88 1.60 7.52
N LYS A 123 2.80 0.88 7.76
CA LYS A 123 1.54 1.45 8.23
C LYS A 123 1.70 2.18 9.56
N ASP A 124 2.45 1.58 10.47
CA ASP A 124 2.73 2.20 11.77
C ASP A 124 3.65 3.42 11.66
N TRP A 125 4.64 3.35 10.79
CA TRP A 125 5.65 4.38 10.65
C TRP A 125 5.12 5.64 9.94
N ILE A 126 4.29 5.47 8.91
CA ILE A 126 3.91 6.56 8.00
C ILE A 126 3.23 7.72 8.73
N TRP A 127 2.42 7.41 9.75
CA TRP A 127 1.67 8.41 10.50
C TRP A 127 2.32 8.85 11.82
N LYS A 128 3.49 8.33 12.19
CA LYS A 128 4.19 8.70 13.43
C LYS A 128 4.70 10.13 13.45
N SER A 129 5.19 10.63 12.32
CA SER A 129 5.69 11.99 12.19
C SER A 129 4.54 12.97 11.94
N GLU A 130 4.45 14.04 12.75
CA GLU A 130 3.44 15.09 12.59
C GLU A 130 3.58 15.79 11.23
N GLN A 131 4.81 16.17 10.87
CA GLN A 131 5.09 16.78 9.57
C GLN A 131 4.60 15.89 8.42
N ARG A 132 4.92 14.60 8.46
CA ARG A 132 4.52 13.65 7.41
C ARG A 132 3.00 13.45 7.37
N ARG A 133 2.33 13.45 8.53
CA ARG A 133 0.87 13.40 8.60
C ARG A 133 0.23 14.62 7.93
N GLU A 134 0.76 15.81 8.17
CA GLU A 134 0.23 17.03 7.54
C GLU A 134 0.45 17.03 6.03
N GLU A 135 1.68 16.72 5.58
CA GLU A 135 2.04 16.70 4.16
C GLU A 135 1.21 15.67 3.38
N LEU A 136 1.16 14.44 3.87
CA LEU A 136 0.44 13.34 3.20
C LEU A 136 -1.08 13.49 3.34
N GLY A 137 -1.57 13.97 4.48
CA GLY A 137 -2.99 14.26 4.67
C GLY A 137 -3.48 15.31 3.70
N ARG A 138 -2.72 16.40 3.52
CA ARG A 138 -3.04 17.44 2.54
C ARG A 138 -3.00 16.88 1.12
N LEU A 139 -1.92 16.17 0.76
CA LEU A 139 -1.78 15.58 -0.56
C LEU A 139 -2.94 14.63 -0.89
N TYR A 140 -3.37 13.80 0.05
CA TYR A 140 -4.50 12.89 -0.13
C TYR A 140 -5.81 13.65 -0.37
N ASN A 141 -6.09 14.67 0.45
CA ASN A 141 -7.29 15.49 0.31
C ASN A 141 -7.31 16.25 -1.03
N ASP A 142 -6.17 16.79 -1.46
CA ASP A 142 -6.05 17.49 -2.74
C ASP A 142 -6.27 16.55 -3.94
N LEU A 143 -5.86 15.29 -3.84
CA LEU A 143 -5.98 14.31 -4.94
C LEU A 143 -7.34 13.61 -4.97
N TYR A 144 -7.90 13.25 -3.82
CA TYR A 144 -9.03 12.32 -3.74
C TYR A 144 -10.28 12.88 -3.05
N ASN A 145 -10.16 13.97 -2.30
CA ASN A 145 -11.28 14.57 -1.57
C ASN A 145 -11.75 15.86 -2.24
N THR A 146 -11.91 15.82 -3.56
CA THR A 146 -12.25 17.00 -4.38
C THR A 146 -13.75 17.18 -4.58
N ASP A 147 -14.54 16.10 -4.43
CA ASP A 147 -15.96 16.10 -4.75
C ASP A 147 -16.86 15.84 -3.54
N VAL A 148 -17.85 16.70 -3.33
CA VAL A 148 -18.96 16.43 -2.42
C VAL A 148 -20.08 15.77 -3.21
N LYS A 149 -20.45 14.54 -2.82
CA LYS A 149 -21.66 13.91 -3.37
C LYS A 149 -22.86 14.83 -3.13
N ARG A 150 -23.55 15.20 -4.20
CA ARG A 150 -24.79 15.99 -4.09
C ARG A 150 -25.77 15.17 -3.25
N LYS A 151 -26.23 15.73 -2.15
CA LYS A 151 -27.38 15.22 -1.43
C LYS A 151 -28.61 15.92 -2.02
N HIS A 152 -29.42 15.16 -2.69
CA HIS A 152 -30.71 15.64 -3.13
C HIS A 152 -31.65 15.57 -1.92
N ASP A 153 -32.26 16.72 -1.56
CA ASP A 153 -33.26 16.80 -0.50
C ASP A 153 -34.60 17.05 -1.19
N GLY A 154 -35.35 16.00 -1.40
CA GLY A 154 -36.69 16.02 -1.96
C GLY A 154 -37.79 16.33 -0.96
N SER A 155 -37.46 16.66 0.29
CA SER A 155 -38.46 16.91 1.36
C SER A 155 -39.48 17.99 1.04
N LYS A 156 -39.07 18.97 0.21
CA LYS A 156 -39.91 20.11 -0.20
C LYS A 156 -40.64 19.87 -1.52
N LEU A 157 -40.46 18.73 -2.16
CA LEU A 157 -41.14 18.43 -3.42
C LEU A 157 -42.60 18.09 -3.18
N THR A 158 -43.48 18.84 -3.86
CA THR A 158 -44.91 18.56 -3.92
C THR A 158 -45.26 18.07 -5.32
N PHE A 159 -45.98 16.96 -5.39
CA PHE A 159 -46.38 16.37 -6.65
C PHE A 159 -47.88 16.59 -6.88
N GLU A 160 -48.23 17.44 -7.84
CA GLU A 160 -49.62 17.63 -8.25
C GLU A 160 -50.12 16.36 -8.97
N GLY A 161 -51.20 15.78 -8.46
CA GLY A 161 -51.81 14.57 -9.04
C GLY A 161 -51.61 13.28 -8.25
N LEU A 162 -50.78 13.25 -7.20
CA LEU A 162 -50.60 12.14 -6.29
C LEU A 162 -51.45 12.30 -5.02
N ASN A 163 -52.77 12.41 -5.18
CA ASN A 163 -53.66 12.79 -4.09
C ASN A 163 -53.79 11.79 -2.95
N ASN A 164 -53.26 10.54 -3.09
CA ASN A 164 -53.36 9.50 -2.08
C ASN A 164 -52.08 8.66 -1.91
N ILE A 165 -50.95 9.09 -2.42
CA ILE A 165 -49.68 8.37 -2.33
C ILE A 165 -48.65 9.25 -1.68
N GLU A 166 -48.21 8.89 -0.47
CA GLU A 166 -47.05 9.52 0.17
C GLU A 166 -45.76 8.79 -0.30
N LEU A 167 -44.91 9.55 -1.01
CA LEU A 167 -43.57 9.04 -1.36
C LEU A 167 -42.68 8.97 -0.14
N ALA A 168 -41.99 7.86 0.02
CA ALA A 168 -40.98 7.70 1.07
C ALA A 168 -39.82 8.70 0.85
N PRO A 169 -39.07 9.11 1.92
CA PRO A 169 -37.99 10.09 1.80
C PRO A 169 -36.99 9.78 0.69
N HIS A 170 -36.54 8.53 0.60
CA HIS A 170 -35.59 8.09 -0.44
C HIS A 170 -36.14 8.18 -1.88
N GLN A 171 -37.47 8.14 -2.05
CA GLN A 171 -38.08 8.29 -3.34
C GLN A 171 -38.17 9.76 -3.74
N LYS A 172 -38.36 10.67 -2.77
CA LYS A 172 -38.33 12.13 -2.98
C LYS A 172 -36.91 12.61 -3.29
N ASP A 173 -35.90 11.99 -2.68
CA ASP A 173 -34.48 12.33 -2.89
C ASP A 173 -33.92 11.82 -4.24
N ALA A 174 -34.65 10.94 -4.91
CA ALA A 174 -34.25 10.35 -6.20
C ALA A 174 -34.76 11.12 -7.43
N ILE A 175 -35.61 12.15 -7.21
CA ILE A 175 -36.18 13.01 -8.25
C ILE A 175 -35.44 14.34 -8.28
#